data_6cd413a9fd3d612f64b5a0792cebe178
#
_entry.id   6cd413a9fd3d612f64b5a0792cebe178
#
_cell.length_a   1.000
_cell.length_b   1.000
_cell.length_c   1.000
_cell.angle_alpha   90.00
_cell.angle_beta   90.00
_cell.angle_gamma   90.00
#
_symmetry.space_group_name_H-M   'P 1'
#
loop_
_entity.id
_entity.type
_entity.pdbx_description
1 polymer ?
#
loop_
_entity_poly.entity_id
_entity_poly.type
_entity_poly.pdbx_seq_one_letter_code
_entity_poly.pdbx_strand_id
1 'polypeptide(L)'
;LVLHPGCDMAGQVVVRDIGFSDREVQDIAPEAYGYDLSDLARLPKRSDNSNKGTYGRAAVIAGSADMSGAAVFAAEAAYRTGTGLVKVYTHSLNRTVIGNRIPEAVLMTYSDEAEALKCAEDAVSWADVILVGPGLGRSGEAEELLRYLICEAEQPLVLDADALNIISQDLELLKKHRGEVT
;
A
#
# COMPACT_ATOMS: atom_id res chain seq x y z
N LEU A 1 5.18 -15.47 -22.58
CA LEU A 1 6.57 -15.00 -22.73
C LEU A 1 6.94 -13.93 -21.69
N VAL A 2 6.00 -13.13 -21.21
CA VAL A 2 6.24 -12.03 -20.25
C VAL A 2 5.90 -12.39 -18.79
N LEU A 3 5.21 -13.50 -18.57
CA LEU A 3 4.84 -14.01 -17.24
C LEU A 3 5.64 -15.26 -16.89
N HIS A 4 5.86 -15.49 -15.60
CA HIS A 4 6.47 -16.73 -15.10
C HIS A 4 5.58 -17.96 -15.36
N PRO A 5 6.18 -19.14 -15.66
CA PRO A 5 7.63 -19.37 -15.84
C PRO A 5 8.14 -19.07 -17.26
N GLY A 6 7.31 -18.62 -18.17
CA GLY A 6 7.67 -18.44 -19.58
C GLY A 6 8.76 -17.38 -19.79
N CYS A 7 8.77 -16.30 -18.99
CA CYS A 7 9.79 -15.25 -19.10
C CYS A 7 11.20 -15.74 -18.77
N ASP A 8 11.35 -16.75 -17.91
CA ASP A 8 12.66 -17.32 -17.54
C ASP A 8 13.32 -18.04 -18.72
N MET A 9 12.51 -18.47 -19.69
CA MET A 9 12.96 -19.22 -20.88
C MET A 9 12.96 -18.38 -22.17
N ALA A 10 12.38 -17.19 -22.14
CA ALA A 10 12.17 -16.39 -23.36
C ALA A 10 13.41 -15.61 -23.82
N GLY A 11 14.39 -15.39 -22.94
CA GLY A 11 15.50 -14.51 -23.23
C GLY A 11 15.03 -13.06 -23.51
N GLN A 12 15.59 -12.41 -24.50
CA GLN A 12 15.20 -11.05 -24.87
C GLN A 12 13.91 -11.08 -25.71
N VAL A 13 12.82 -10.55 -25.15
CA VAL A 13 11.55 -10.37 -25.88
C VAL A 13 11.60 -9.06 -26.66
N VAL A 14 11.36 -9.13 -27.96
CA VAL A 14 11.31 -7.96 -28.86
C VAL A 14 9.93 -7.89 -29.50
N VAL A 15 9.22 -6.80 -29.25
CA VAL A 15 7.94 -6.50 -29.90
C VAL A 15 8.19 -5.74 -31.19
N ARG A 16 7.54 -6.16 -32.28
CA ARG A 16 7.59 -5.50 -33.59
C ARG A 16 6.18 -5.27 -34.10
N ASP A 17 5.96 -4.08 -34.61
CA ASP A 17 4.74 -3.76 -35.32
C ASP A 17 4.68 -4.55 -36.65
N ILE A 18 3.57 -5.22 -36.89
CA ILE A 18 3.29 -6.00 -38.09
C ILE A 18 2.08 -5.47 -38.87
N GLY A 19 1.64 -4.23 -38.56
CA GLY A 19 0.60 -3.52 -39.31
C GLY A 19 -0.82 -3.67 -38.79
N PHE A 20 -1.02 -4.14 -37.54
CA PHE A 20 -2.32 -4.03 -36.89
C PHE A 20 -2.60 -2.57 -36.50
N SER A 21 -3.80 -2.09 -36.77
CA SER A 21 -4.18 -0.75 -36.31
C SER A 21 -4.39 -0.69 -34.81
N ASP A 22 -4.12 0.46 -34.20
CA ASP A 22 -4.37 0.69 -32.77
C ASP A 22 -5.81 0.36 -32.37
N ARG A 23 -6.77 0.57 -33.27
CA ARG A 23 -8.17 0.25 -33.05
C ARG A 23 -8.40 -1.25 -32.90
N GLU A 24 -7.79 -2.06 -33.77
CA GLU A 24 -7.90 -3.52 -33.70
C GLU A 24 -7.27 -4.07 -32.43
N VAL A 25 -6.15 -3.46 -31.98
CA VAL A 25 -5.50 -3.83 -30.72
C VAL A 25 -6.35 -3.44 -29.50
N GLN A 26 -7.01 -2.28 -29.53
CA GLN A 26 -7.89 -1.82 -28.44
C GLN A 26 -9.17 -2.66 -28.29
N ASP A 27 -9.65 -3.26 -29.38
CA ASP A 27 -10.83 -4.14 -29.34
C ASP A 27 -10.53 -5.51 -28.68
N ILE A 28 -9.25 -5.84 -28.45
CA ILE A 28 -8.83 -7.04 -27.74
C ILE A 28 -8.72 -6.70 -26.26
N ALA A 29 -9.49 -7.38 -25.40
CA ALA A 29 -9.32 -7.27 -23.96
C ALA A 29 -8.02 -7.98 -23.52
N PRO A 30 -6.95 -7.28 -23.15
CA PRO A 30 -5.71 -7.92 -22.76
C PRO A 30 -5.85 -8.60 -21.38
N GLU A 31 -5.22 -9.76 -21.24
CA GLU A 31 -5.17 -10.49 -19.97
C GLU A 31 -4.17 -9.90 -18.97
N ALA A 32 -3.23 -9.10 -19.44
CA ALA A 32 -2.20 -8.47 -18.61
C ALA A 32 -1.71 -7.17 -19.25
N TYR A 33 -1.33 -6.23 -18.39
CA TYR A 33 -0.73 -4.95 -18.77
C TYR A 33 0.69 -4.87 -18.23
N GLY A 34 1.59 -4.27 -19.00
CA GLY A 34 2.94 -3.90 -18.55
C GLY A 34 3.10 -2.39 -18.56
N TYR A 35 3.96 -1.88 -17.68
CA TYR A 35 4.33 -0.47 -17.67
C TYR A 35 5.51 -0.21 -18.60
N ASP A 36 5.53 0.96 -19.24
CA ASP A 36 6.67 1.47 -19.98
C ASP A 36 6.95 2.94 -19.63
N LEU A 37 7.95 3.54 -20.30
CA LEU A 37 8.35 4.92 -20.03
C LEU A 37 7.24 5.94 -20.30
N SER A 38 6.27 5.64 -21.15
CA SER A 38 5.13 6.54 -21.43
C SER A 38 4.20 6.67 -20.23
N ASP A 39 4.14 5.66 -19.37
CA ASP A 39 3.33 5.70 -18.15
C ASP A 39 3.82 6.75 -17.14
N LEU A 40 5.08 7.19 -17.24
CA LEU A 40 5.59 8.29 -16.43
C LEU A 40 4.81 9.60 -16.66
N ALA A 41 4.22 9.77 -17.84
CA ALA A 41 3.37 10.92 -18.15
C ALA A 41 2.06 10.96 -17.33
N ARG A 42 1.65 9.81 -16.77
CA ARG A 42 0.46 9.67 -15.91
C ARG A 42 0.72 10.13 -14.47
N LEU A 43 1.99 10.27 -14.08
CA LEU A 43 2.33 10.78 -12.75
C LEU A 43 1.93 12.25 -12.65
N PRO A 44 1.20 12.65 -11.58
CA PRO A 44 0.77 14.02 -11.40
C PRO A 44 1.98 14.94 -11.22
N LYS A 45 1.99 16.06 -11.96
CA LYS A 45 3.02 17.10 -11.79
C LYS A 45 2.71 17.90 -10.53
N ARG A 46 3.74 18.20 -9.73
CA ARG A 46 3.59 19.11 -8.59
C ARG A 46 3.40 20.54 -9.08
N SER A 47 2.46 21.26 -8.48
CA SER A 47 2.27 22.69 -8.70
C SER A 47 3.29 23.49 -7.89
N ASP A 48 3.82 24.58 -8.47
CA ASP A 48 4.76 25.48 -7.78
C ASP A 48 4.12 26.12 -6.53
N ASN A 49 2.83 26.40 -6.59
CA ASN A 49 2.05 26.93 -5.46
C ASN A 49 1.30 25.79 -4.75
N SER A 50 2.03 24.97 -4.02
CA SER A 50 1.46 23.83 -3.29
C SER A 50 2.20 23.59 -1.98
N ASN A 51 1.56 22.89 -1.05
CA ASN A 51 2.14 22.50 0.23
C ASN A 51 1.94 20.99 0.47
N LYS A 52 2.53 20.48 1.53
CA LYS A 52 2.45 19.05 1.87
C LYS A 52 1.00 18.53 1.98
N GLY A 53 0.06 19.33 2.46
CA GLY A 53 -1.36 18.95 2.56
C GLY A 53 -2.05 18.75 1.22
N THR A 54 -1.52 19.36 0.13
CA THR A 54 -2.08 19.22 -1.22
C THR A 54 -1.88 17.80 -1.79
N TYR A 55 -0.89 17.07 -1.29
CA TYR A 55 -0.48 15.76 -1.84
C TYR A 55 -0.93 14.58 -0.98
N GLY A 56 -1.98 14.78 -0.21
CA GLY A 56 -2.67 13.72 0.52
C GLY A 56 -1.94 13.21 1.77
N ARG A 57 -2.67 12.38 2.49
CA ARG A 57 -2.28 11.78 3.77
C ARG A 57 -2.35 10.27 3.66
N ALA A 58 -1.21 9.59 3.77
CA ALA A 58 -1.14 8.15 3.78
C ALA A 58 -0.94 7.62 5.21
N ALA A 59 -1.84 6.74 5.66
CA ALA A 59 -1.61 5.90 6.82
C ALA A 59 -0.85 4.65 6.39
N VAL A 60 0.26 4.37 7.06
CA VAL A 60 1.07 3.17 6.85
C VAL A 60 1.01 2.34 8.13
N ILE A 61 0.26 1.25 8.09
CA ILE A 61 0.08 0.33 9.20
C ILE A 61 0.94 -0.90 8.94
N ALA A 62 2.12 -0.92 9.54
CA ALA A 62 3.17 -1.86 9.18
C ALA A 62 4.13 -2.11 10.33
N GLY A 63 4.81 -3.25 10.31
CA GLY A 63 5.88 -3.59 11.27
C GLY A 63 5.34 -4.11 12.60
N SER A 64 5.55 -5.40 12.84
CA SER A 64 5.44 -6.06 14.15
C SER A 64 6.68 -5.79 15.00
N ALA A 65 6.72 -6.36 16.21
CA ALA A 65 7.85 -6.25 17.13
C ALA A 65 9.20 -6.59 16.49
N ASP A 66 9.21 -7.56 15.56
CA ASP A 66 10.43 -8.11 14.95
C ASP A 66 10.66 -7.64 13.50
N MET A 67 9.71 -6.87 12.92
CA MET A 67 9.73 -6.49 11.48
C MET A 67 9.69 -4.98 11.25
N SER A 68 10.47 -4.21 12.00
CA SER A 68 10.57 -2.75 11.89
C SER A 68 10.95 -2.26 10.48
N GLY A 69 11.80 -3.02 9.78
CA GLY A 69 12.26 -2.66 8.44
C GLY A 69 11.15 -2.56 7.41
N ALA A 70 10.11 -3.39 7.51
CA ALA A 70 8.96 -3.33 6.61
C ALA A 70 8.21 -2.00 6.73
N ALA A 71 7.99 -1.51 7.95
CA ALA A 71 7.39 -0.20 8.20
C ALA A 71 8.24 0.95 7.66
N VAL A 72 9.58 0.85 7.80
CA VAL A 72 10.52 1.84 7.25
C VAL A 72 10.39 1.89 5.72
N PHE A 73 10.50 0.74 5.04
CA PHE A 73 10.44 0.70 3.58
C PHE A 73 9.11 1.18 3.03
N ALA A 74 7.99 0.79 3.65
CA ALA A 74 6.66 1.23 3.25
C ALA A 74 6.50 2.76 3.37
N ALA A 75 6.92 3.34 4.48
CA ALA A 75 6.83 4.78 4.70
C ALA A 75 7.80 5.58 3.82
N GLU A 76 9.04 5.11 3.63
CA GLU A 76 9.98 5.73 2.68
C GLU A 76 9.43 5.69 1.25
N ALA A 77 8.84 4.57 0.83
CA ALA A 77 8.21 4.44 -0.49
C ALA A 77 7.07 5.45 -0.66
N ALA A 78 6.20 5.60 0.33
CA ALA A 78 5.11 6.57 0.29
C ALA A 78 5.64 8.02 0.12
N TYR A 79 6.70 8.41 0.81
CA TYR A 79 7.31 9.72 0.61
C TYR A 79 7.96 9.86 -0.77
N ARG A 80 8.67 8.84 -1.25
CA ARG A 80 9.34 8.87 -2.57
C ARG A 80 8.36 8.95 -3.72
N THR A 81 7.17 8.38 -3.59
CA THR A 81 6.11 8.52 -4.60
C THR A 81 5.42 9.88 -4.56
N GLY A 82 5.69 10.68 -3.53
CA GLY A 82 5.25 12.07 -3.47
C GLY A 82 4.12 12.37 -2.50
N THR A 83 3.76 11.45 -1.62
CA THR A 83 2.77 11.68 -0.56
C THR A 83 3.17 12.88 0.29
N GLY A 84 2.21 13.73 0.60
CA GLY A 84 2.45 14.97 1.34
C GLY A 84 2.68 14.75 2.82
N LEU A 85 1.93 13.85 3.44
CA LEU A 85 2.01 13.49 4.85
C LEU A 85 1.91 11.98 5.00
N VAL A 86 2.83 11.39 5.76
CA VAL A 86 2.80 9.97 6.12
C VAL A 86 2.69 9.85 7.63
N LYS A 87 1.74 9.03 8.09
CA LYS A 87 1.63 8.63 9.49
C LYS A 87 1.81 7.13 9.59
N VAL A 88 2.79 6.73 10.39
CA VAL A 88 3.14 5.32 10.58
C VAL A 88 2.50 4.83 11.86
N TYR A 89 1.79 3.72 11.76
CA TYR A 89 1.20 2.98 12.87
C TYR A 89 1.94 1.65 12.98
N THR A 90 2.59 1.41 14.09
CA THR A 90 3.49 0.27 14.23
C THR A 90 3.59 -0.19 15.68
N HIS A 91 4.13 -1.38 15.90
CA HIS A 91 4.39 -1.86 17.26
C HIS A 91 5.35 -0.92 18.01
N SER A 92 5.14 -0.72 19.30
CA SER A 92 5.85 0.26 20.14
C SER A 92 7.37 0.09 20.17
N LEU A 93 7.88 -1.13 20.01
CA LEU A 93 9.31 -1.42 19.91
C LEU A 93 9.98 -0.76 18.68
N ASN A 94 9.23 -0.42 17.67
CA ASN A 94 9.75 0.18 16.44
C ASN A 94 9.92 1.70 16.53
N ARG A 95 9.44 2.34 17.60
CA ARG A 95 9.46 3.80 17.79
C ARG A 95 10.83 4.42 17.50
N THR A 96 11.88 3.87 18.07
CA THR A 96 13.25 4.39 17.91
C THR A 96 13.75 4.20 16.48
N VAL A 97 13.47 3.05 15.88
CA VAL A 97 13.90 2.75 14.50
C VAL A 97 13.23 3.71 13.53
N ILE A 98 11.90 3.86 13.61
CA ILE A 98 11.14 4.76 12.72
C ILE A 98 11.59 6.21 12.91
N GLY A 99 11.68 6.70 14.16
CA GLY A 99 12.08 8.07 14.44
C GLY A 99 13.48 8.44 13.96
N ASN A 100 14.41 7.48 13.95
CA ASN A 100 15.75 7.68 13.42
C ASN A 100 15.84 7.60 11.90
N ARG A 101 15.00 6.78 11.27
CA ARG A 101 15.06 6.53 9.83
C ARG A 101 14.19 7.48 9.02
N ILE A 102 13.04 7.88 9.58
CA ILE A 102 12.04 8.69 8.89
C ILE A 102 11.54 9.77 9.87
N PRO A 103 12.40 10.73 10.24
CA PRO A 103 12.05 11.75 11.23
C PRO A 103 10.90 12.68 10.80
N GLU A 104 10.62 12.75 9.50
CA GLU A 104 9.49 13.52 8.95
C GLU A 104 8.12 12.82 9.10
N ALA A 105 8.09 11.52 9.37
CA ALA A 105 6.84 10.79 9.55
C ALA A 105 6.21 11.09 10.92
N VAL A 106 4.89 11.26 10.91
CA VAL A 106 4.12 11.23 12.17
C VAL A 106 4.04 9.79 12.64
N LEU A 107 4.20 9.55 13.94
CA LEU A 107 4.27 8.21 14.49
C LEU A 107 3.21 8.00 15.57
N MET A 108 2.44 6.94 15.43
CA MET A 108 1.58 6.39 16.46
C MET A 108 1.93 4.92 16.69
N THR A 109 2.01 4.49 17.93
CA THR A 109 2.46 3.14 18.26
C THR A 109 1.47 2.44 19.18
N TYR A 110 1.45 1.11 19.12
CA TYR A 110 0.64 0.24 19.97
C TYR A 110 1.48 -0.87 20.58
N SER A 111 1.05 -1.39 21.71
CA SER A 111 1.68 -2.51 22.43
C SER A 111 0.66 -3.57 22.87
N ASP A 112 -0.62 -3.29 22.67
CA ASP A 112 -1.72 -4.19 22.97
C ASP A 112 -2.89 -3.96 22.00
N GLU A 113 -3.91 -4.81 22.08
CA GLU A 113 -5.09 -4.79 21.21
C GLU A 113 -5.90 -3.48 21.34
N ALA A 114 -6.06 -2.94 22.55
CA ALA A 114 -6.81 -1.71 22.76
C ALA A 114 -6.12 -0.48 22.14
N GLU A 115 -4.79 -0.44 22.19
CA GLU A 115 -3.99 0.59 21.53
C GLU A 115 -3.98 0.39 20.01
N ALA A 116 -3.93 -0.86 19.53
CA ALA A 116 -4.02 -1.18 18.10
C ALA A 116 -5.35 -0.72 17.50
N LEU A 117 -6.46 -0.94 18.20
CA LEU A 117 -7.78 -0.46 17.78
C LEU A 117 -7.82 1.08 17.70
N LYS A 118 -7.27 1.80 18.67
CA LYS A 118 -7.14 3.27 18.63
C LYS A 118 -6.29 3.74 17.45
N CYS A 119 -5.25 2.99 17.09
CA CYS A 119 -4.46 3.26 15.90
C CYS A 119 -5.31 3.12 14.63
N ALA A 120 -6.15 2.10 14.54
CA ALA A 120 -7.05 1.89 13.41
C ALA A 120 -8.11 2.99 13.31
N GLU A 121 -8.73 3.37 14.44
CA GLU A 121 -9.70 4.48 14.52
C GLU A 121 -9.09 5.81 14.05
N ASP A 122 -7.88 6.12 14.54
CA ASP A 122 -7.16 7.33 14.14
C ASP A 122 -6.76 7.29 12.65
N ALA A 123 -6.35 6.15 12.13
CA ALA A 123 -6.01 5.99 10.71
C ALA A 123 -7.23 6.26 9.81
N VAL A 124 -8.40 5.69 10.14
CA VAL A 124 -9.66 5.93 9.42
C VAL A 124 -10.06 7.40 9.45
N SER A 125 -9.91 8.08 10.59
CA SER A 125 -10.29 9.50 10.72
C SER A 125 -9.32 10.45 10.01
N TRP A 126 -8.04 10.08 9.90
CA TRP A 126 -6.98 10.97 9.46
C TRP A 126 -6.56 10.81 8.00
N ALA A 127 -6.56 9.58 7.47
CA ALA A 127 -5.94 9.26 6.19
C ALA A 127 -6.86 9.51 4.98
N ASP A 128 -6.25 9.78 3.84
CA ASP A 128 -6.91 9.76 2.53
C ASP A 128 -6.73 8.41 1.83
N VAL A 129 -5.70 7.63 2.22
CA VAL A 129 -5.43 6.25 1.78
C VAL A 129 -4.75 5.48 2.91
N ILE A 130 -5.03 4.19 3.03
CA ILE A 130 -4.47 3.34 4.07
C ILE A 130 -3.73 2.16 3.43
N LEU A 131 -2.44 2.02 3.72
CA LEU A 131 -1.65 0.83 3.45
C LEU A 131 -1.57 0.01 4.73
N VAL A 132 -1.90 -1.28 4.68
CA VAL A 132 -1.80 -2.18 5.82
C VAL A 132 -1.22 -3.53 5.41
N GLY A 133 -0.33 -4.07 6.26
CA GLY A 133 0.15 -5.44 6.16
C GLY A 133 1.65 -5.66 6.12
N PRO A 134 2.49 -4.80 5.51
CA PRO A 134 3.92 -5.07 5.43
C PRO A 134 4.55 -5.32 6.81
N GLY A 135 4.95 -6.57 7.07
CA GLY A 135 5.52 -6.98 8.34
C GLY A 135 4.64 -6.81 9.58
N LEU A 136 3.33 -6.79 9.40
CA LEU A 136 2.34 -6.59 10.48
C LEU A 136 2.32 -7.76 11.47
N GLY A 137 2.66 -8.95 10.99
CA GLY A 137 2.50 -10.20 11.75
C GLY A 137 1.05 -10.69 11.68
N ARG A 138 0.79 -11.75 12.47
CA ARG A 138 -0.51 -12.42 12.53
C ARG A 138 -0.96 -12.62 13.97
N SER A 139 -0.66 -11.65 14.82
CA SER A 139 -1.13 -11.63 16.20
C SER A 139 -2.61 -11.23 16.27
N GLY A 140 -3.24 -11.44 17.43
CA GLY A 140 -4.62 -11.02 17.65
C GLY A 140 -4.83 -9.53 17.43
N GLU A 141 -3.85 -8.70 17.82
CA GLU A 141 -3.88 -7.25 17.61
C GLU A 141 -3.86 -6.90 16.11
N ALA A 142 -3.07 -7.62 15.31
CA ALA A 142 -3.01 -7.42 13.86
C ALA A 142 -4.32 -7.82 13.17
N GLU A 143 -4.92 -8.93 13.59
CA GLU A 143 -6.19 -9.40 13.06
C GLU A 143 -7.34 -8.44 13.38
N GLU A 144 -7.43 -7.97 14.63
CA GLU A 144 -8.50 -7.07 15.06
C GLU A 144 -8.37 -5.69 14.41
N LEU A 145 -7.14 -5.14 14.35
CA LEU A 145 -6.83 -3.90 13.65
C LEU A 145 -7.26 -3.99 12.17
N LEU A 146 -6.86 -5.05 11.47
CA LEU A 146 -7.21 -5.24 10.07
C LEU A 146 -8.71 -5.40 9.86
N ARG A 147 -9.37 -6.17 10.73
CA ARG A 147 -10.84 -6.34 10.70
C ARG A 147 -11.54 -5.00 10.84
N TYR A 148 -11.10 -4.17 11.78
CA TYR A 148 -11.67 -2.83 11.98
C TYR A 148 -11.51 -1.98 10.72
N LEU A 149 -10.31 -1.92 10.13
CA LEU A 149 -10.06 -1.14 8.92
C LEU A 149 -10.95 -1.57 7.75
N ILE A 150 -11.11 -2.88 7.53
CA ILE A 150 -11.95 -3.38 6.44
C ILE A 150 -13.41 -3.02 6.65
N CYS A 151 -13.90 -3.05 7.89
CA CYS A 151 -15.32 -2.80 8.18
C CYS A 151 -15.68 -1.30 8.23
N GLU A 152 -14.77 -0.47 8.73
CA GLU A 152 -15.07 0.92 9.10
C GLU A 152 -14.44 1.95 8.17
N ALA A 153 -13.36 1.61 7.45
CA ALA A 153 -12.76 2.55 6.51
C ALA A 153 -13.60 2.65 5.23
N GLU A 154 -13.72 3.87 4.71
CA GLU A 154 -14.29 4.15 3.38
C GLU A 154 -13.19 4.59 2.39
N GLN A 155 -11.99 4.88 2.90
CA GLN A 155 -10.82 5.23 2.11
C GLN A 155 -10.30 4.03 1.32
N PRO A 156 -9.61 4.26 0.20
CA PRO A 156 -8.89 3.20 -0.50
C PRO A 156 -7.93 2.45 0.45
N LEU A 157 -8.00 1.12 0.41
CA LEU A 157 -7.10 0.22 1.15
C LEU A 157 -6.12 -0.44 0.20
N VAL A 158 -4.84 -0.39 0.54
CA VAL A 158 -3.79 -1.20 -0.06
C VAL A 158 -3.44 -2.31 0.93
N LEU A 159 -3.72 -3.55 0.55
CA LEU A 159 -3.51 -4.73 1.37
C LEU A 159 -2.30 -5.51 0.86
N ASP A 160 -1.29 -5.69 1.70
CA ASP A 160 -0.07 -6.39 1.31
C ASP A 160 0.38 -7.40 2.38
N ALA A 161 1.18 -8.36 1.96
CA ALA A 161 1.90 -9.29 2.84
C ALA A 161 1.01 -9.94 3.92
N ASP A 162 1.22 -9.61 5.20
CA ASP A 162 0.49 -10.25 6.31
C ASP A 162 -1.01 -9.90 6.34
N ALA A 163 -1.43 -8.75 5.81
CA ALA A 163 -2.85 -8.46 5.64
C ALA A 163 -3.52 -9.46 4.69
N LEU A 164 -2.88 -9.78 3.57
CA LEU A 164 -3.38 -10.79 2.63
C LEU A 164 -3.41 -12.18 3.28
N ASN A 165 -2.39 -12.52 4.06
CA ASN A 165 -2.35 -13.78 4.79
C ASN A 165 -3.50 -13.90 5.82
N ILE A 166 -3.82 -12.83 6.53
CA ILE A 166 -4.94 -12.81 7.50
C ILE A 166 -6.27 -12.95 6.75
N ILE A 167 -6.50 -12.15 5.70
CA ILE A 167 -7.73 -12.16 4.93
C ILE A 167 -7.95 -13.48 4.20
N SER A 168 -6.90 -14.19 3.82
CA SER A 168 -7.02 -15.48 3.14
C SER A 168 -7.83 -16.52 3.93
N GLN A 169 -7.99 -16.31 5.23
CA GLN A 169 -8.78 -17.18 6.11
C GLN A 169 -10.28 -16.82 6.11
N ASP A 170 -10.63 -15.58 5.72
CA ASP A 170 -12.02 -15.11 5.63
C ASP A 170 -12.15 -14.06 4.49
N LEU A 171 -12.24 -14.53 3.26
CA LEU A 171 -12.41 -13.66 2.10
C LEU A 171 -13.74 -12.89 2.08
N GLU A 172 -14.76 -13.37 2.80
CA GLU A 172 -16.03 -12.66 2.91
C GLU A 172 -15.90 -11.33 3.67
N LEU A 173 -14.86 -11.20 4.48
CA LEU A 173 -14.56 -9.97 5.18
C LEU A 173 -14.33 -8.80 4.18
N LEU A 174 -13.66 -9.04 3.05
CA LEU A 174 -13.42 -8.02 2.03
C LEU A 174 -14.71 -7.40 1.45
N LYS A 175 -15.79 -8.17 1.39
CA LYS A 175 -17.08 -7.68 0.89
C LYS A 175 -17.72 -6.62 1.80
N LYS A 176 -17.21 -6.43 3.01
CA LYS A 176 -17.69 -5.41 3.95
C LYS A 176 -17.06 -4.05 3.69
N HIS A 177 -15.91 -4.02 3.01
CA HIS A 177 -15.27 -2.75 2.69
C HIS A 177 -16.06 -2.01 1.61
N ARG A 178 -16.23 -0.70 1.79
CA ARG A 178 -17.03 0.17 0.91
C ARG A 178 -16.19 0.96 -0.09
N GLY A 179 -14.89 1.02 0.13
CA GLY A 179 -13.94 1.72 -0.72
C GLY A 179 -13.28 0.82 -1.77
N GLU A 180 -12.27 1.35 -2.43
CA GLU A 180 -11.41 0.60 -3.35
C GLU A 180 -10.42 -0.26 -2.56
N VAL A 181 -10.17 -1.49 -3.02
CA VAL A 181 -9.16 -2.39 -2.45
C VAL A 181 -8.19 -2.80 -3.54
N THR A 182 -6.92 -2.65 -3.25
CA THR A 182 -5.79 -3.07 -4.11
C THR A 182 -4.87 -4.02 -3.37
#